data_70f7a4e6ba95c70b04b691c522946f8b
#
_entry.id   70f7a4e6ba95c70b04b691c522946f8b
#
_cell.length_a   1.000
_cell.length_b   1.000
_cell.length_c   1.000
_cell.angle_alpha   90.00
_cell.angle_beta   90.00
_cell.angle_gamma   90.00
#
_symmetry.space_group_name_H-M   'P 1'
#
loop_
_entity.id
_entity.type
_entity.pdbx_description
1 polymer ?
#
loop_
_entity_poly.entity_id
_entity_poly.type
_entity_poly.pdbx_seq_one_letter_code
_entity_poly.pdbx_strand_id
1 'polypeptide(L)'
;LSIDMQLFEERRIVPSWTLRAALKTASGGGCEIDRYYDCPGYFFDTYFGKTFQIASAVIQIFSGGGFLCWQTDNGRQNDAVQYGVLVGLRLGNFSISETLGGYSGWESNSKKYGHLAHDCPMSLKTKLSYVISNWEIGAMLQHGLSDYPYTQLRIGISYSIDILNRE
;
A
#
# COMPACT_ATOMS: atom_id res chain seq x y z
N LEU A 1 -13.19 -1.69 2.48
CA LEU A 1 -13.80 -0.45 2.05
C LEU A 1 -12.84 0.69 2.30
N SER A 2 -12.60 1.58 1.31
CA SER A 2 -11.73 2.74 1.50
C SER A 2 -12.30 3.97 0.82
N ILE A 3 -11.96 5.13 1.36
CA ILE A 3 -12.27 6.45 0.80
C ILE A 3 -10.94 7.20 0.74
N ASP A 4 -10.63 7.73 -0.43
CA ASP A 4 -9.49 8.60 -0.66
C ASP A 4 -10.01 10.02 -0.92
N MET A 5 -9.45 11.01 -0.21
CA MET A 5 -9.80 12.42 -0.34
C MET A 5 -8.56 13.21 -0.70
N GLN A 6 -8.53 13.77 -1.89
CA GLN A 6 -7.46 14.67 -2.30
C GLN A 6 -7.74 16.08 -1.73
N LEU A 7 -6.88 16.55 -0.84
CA LEU A 7 -7.00 17.87 -0.22
C LEU A 7 -6.35 18.95 -1.07
N PHE A 8 -5.20 18.66 -1.66
CA PHE A 8 -4.48 19.56 -2.55
C PHE A 8 -4.04 18.83 -3.82
N GLU A 9 -4.25 19.48 -4.95
CA GLU A 9 -3.68 19.05 -6.22
C GLU A 9 -2.21 19.46 -6.30
N GLU A 10 -1.43 18.66 -7.03
CA GLU A 10 -0.06 18.97 -7.32
C GLU A 10 0.06 20.27 -8.11
N ARG A 11 0.98 21.14 -7.68
CA ARG A 11 1.40 22.35 -8.39
C ARG A 11 2.90 22.33 -8.61
N ARG A 12 3.42 23.35 -9.30
CA ARG A 12 4.85 23.42 -9.66
C ARG A 12 5.80 23.13 -8.49
N ILE A 13 5.54 23.66 -7.32
CA ILE A 13 6.38 23.52 -6.12
C ILE A 13 5.68 22.67 -5.05
N VAL A 14 4.34 22.76 -4.97
CA VAL A 14 3.55 22.10 -3.92
C VAL A 14 3.22 20.68 -4.33
N PRO A 15 3.51 19.66 -3.51
CA PRO A 15 3.10 18.28 -3.79
C PRO A 15 1.58 18.15 -3.68
N SER A 16 1.01 17.12 -4.29
CA SER A 16 -0.35 16.70 -3.99
C SER A 16 -0.44 16.21 -2.55
N TRP A 17 -1.59 16.37 -1.94
CA TRP A 17 -1.86 15.85 -0.61
C TRP A 17 -3.18 15.10 -0.60
N THR A 18 -3.13 13.83 -0.18
CA THR A 18 -4.28 12.94 -0.10
C THR A 18 -4.40 12.34 1.29
N LEU A 19 -5.62 12.30 1.81
CA LEU A 19 -5.98 11.53 2.99
C LEU A 19 -6.72 10.27 2.55
N ARG A 20 -6.48 9.18 3.26
CA ARG A 20 -7.17 7.92 3.09
C ARG A 20 -7.72 7.43 4.42
N ALA A 21 -8.97 7.02 4.40
CA ALA A 21 -9.56 6.23 5.46
C ALA A 21 -9.99 4.88 4.89
N ALA A 22 -9.64 3.80 5.57
CA ALA A 22 -10.02 2.47 5.14
C ALA A 22 -10.51 1.61 6.32
N LEU A 23 -11.43 0.72 6.01
CA LEU A 23 -12.00 -0.25 6.94
C LEU A 23 -11.79 -1.65 6.37
N LYS A 24 -11.22 -2.53 7.15
CA LYS A 24 -11.18 -3.96 6.91
C LYS A 24 -12.23 -4.62 7.82
N THR A 25 -13.08 -5.43 7.24
CA THR A 25 -14.04 -6.26 7.98
C THR A 25 -13.40 -7.56 8.44
N ALA A 26 -14.01 -8.22 9.41
CA ALA A 26 -13.60 -9.54 9.92
C ALA A 26 -14.01 -10.71 8.99
N SER A 27 -14.18 -10.47 7.70
CA SER A 27 -14.69 -11.46 6.74
C SER A 27 -13.63 -12.38 6.13
N GLY A 28 -12.43 -12.44 6.69
CA GLY A 28 -11.39 -13.36 6.27
C GLY A 28 -11.70 -14.79 6.73
N GLY A 29 -11.65 -15.78 5.83
CA GLY A 29 -11.77 -17.19 6.21
C GLY A 29 -10.47 -17.68 6.87
N GLY A 30 -10.58 -18.23 8.06
CA GLY A 30 -9.47 -18.55 8.95
C GLY A 30 -8.33 -19.36 8.32
N CYS A 31 -7.27 -18.68 7.96
CA CYS A 31 -5.96 -19.27 7.84
C CYS A 31 -5.18 -18.86 9.09
N GLU A 32 -4.92 -19.77 9.99
CA GLU A 32 -4.22 -19.55 11.26
C GLU A 32 -2.80 -18.99 11.08
N ILE A 33 -2.31 -18.97 9.83
CA ILE A 33 -0.96 -18.53 9.47
C ILE A 33 -0.89 -17.00 9.31
N ASP A 34 -1.98 -16.35 8.90
CA ASP A 34 -2.00 -14.92 8.67
C ASP A 34 -2.52 -14.18 9.90
N ARG A 35 -1.60 -13.58 10.63
CA ARG A 35 -1.83 -12.73 11.78
C ARG A 35 -2.82 -11.64 11.45
N TYR A 36 -3.85 -11.33 11.90
CA TYR A 36 -4.84 -10.31 11.56
C TYR A 36 -5.75 -10.59 10.36
N TYR A 37 -5.73 -11.80 9.80
CA TYR A 37 -6.52 -12.11 8.61
C TYR A 37 -8.04 -11.97 8.85
N ASP A 38 -8.52 -12.40 9.99
CA ASP A 38 -9.91 -12.37 10.44
C ASP A 38 -10.26 -11.16 11.33
N CYS A 39 -9.28 -10.33 11.68
CA CYS A 39 -9.49 -9.18 12.53
C CYS A 39 -10.02 -7.98 11.75
N PRO A 40 -11.02 -7.26 12.27
CA PRO A 40 -11.37 -5.95 11.72
C PRO A 40 -10.26 -4.93 11.97
N GLY A 41 -10.14 -3.95 11.09
CA GLY A 41 -9.12 -2.92 11.21
C GLY A 41 -9.56 -1.59 10.62
N TYR A 42 -8.99 -0.52 11.14
CA TYR A 42 -9.19 0.85 10.68
C TYR A 42 -7.83 1.43 10.29
N PHE A 43 -7.78 2.10 9.14
CA PHE A 43 -6.56 2.66 8.59
C PHE A 43 -6.79 4.12 8.26
N PHE A 44 -5.87 4.97 8.68
CA PHE A 44 -5.89 6.41 8.40
C PHE A 44 -4.52 6.81 7.89
N ASP A 45 -4.46 7.24 6.65
CA ASP A 45 -3.20 7.53 5.98
C ASP A 45 -3.20 8.94 5.41
N THR A 46 -2.02 9.51 5.33
CA THR A 46 -1.75 10.74 4.62
C THR A 46 -0.59 10.52 3.65
N TYR A 47 -0.76 10.99 2.41
CA TYR A 47 0.20 10.81 1.34
C TYR A 47 0.51 12.14 0.67
N PHE A 48 1.79 12.34 0.39
CA PHE A 48 2.29 13.44 -0.42
C PHE A 48 2.88 12.89 -1.70
N GLY A 49 2.51 13.47 -2.84
CA GLY A 49 2.95 13.00 -4.14
C GLY A 49 3.52 14.12 -4.98
N LYS A 50 4.61 13.81 -5.72
CA LYS A 50 5.24 14.73 -6.66
C LYS A 50 5.59 14.01 -7.95
N THR A 51 5.28 14.68 -9.06
CA THR A 51 5.55 14.18 -10.41
C THR A 51 6.55 15.09 -11.10
N PHE A 52 7.58 14.50 -11.69
CA PHE A 52 8.59 15.19 -12.48
C PHE A 52 8.56 14.67 -13.91
N GLN A 53 8.49 15.57 -14.87
CA GLN A 53 8.59 15.21 -16.28
C GLN A 53 9.97 15.62 -16.80
N ILE A 54 10.73 14.64 -17.31
CA ILE A 54 12.07 14.82 -17.85
C ILE A 54 12.08 14.21 -19.25
N ALA A 55 12.02 15.05 -20.26
CA ALA A 55 11.85 14.61 -21.66
C ALA A 55 10.63 13.70 -21.82
N SER A 56 10.81 12.46 -22.24
CA SER A 56 9.74 11.45 -22.37
C SER A 56 9.49 10.63 -21.11
N ALA A 57 10.28 10.83 -20.07
CA ALA A 57 10.16 10.10 -18.81
C ALA A 57 9.29 10.87 -17.81
N VAL A 58 8.46 10.14 -17.08
CA VAL A 58 7.69 10.66 -15.95
C VAL A 58 8.15 9.93 -14.67
N ILE A 59 8.71 10.68 -13.73
CA ILE A 59 9.11 10.18 -12.42
C ILE A 59 8.07 10.61 -11.41
N GLN A 60 7.58 9.67 -10.62
CA GLN A 60 6.63 9.91 -9.55
C GLN A 60 7.23 9.49 -8.22
N ILE A 61 7.13 10.36 -7.22
CA ILE A 61 7.57 10.09 -5.86
C ILE A 61 6.38 10.32 -4.94
N PHE A 62 6.02 9.30 -4.17
CA PHE A 62 5.01 9.40 -3.14
C PHE A 62 5.62 8.98 -1.81
N SER A 63 5.29 9.70 -0.77
CA SER A 63 5.63 9.32 0.59
C SER A 63 4.44 9.57 1.51
N GLY A 64 4.30 8.75 2.52
CA GLY A 64 3.21 8.92 3.45
C GLY A 64 3.35 8.04 4.67
N GLY A 65 2.42 8.24 5.57
CA GLY A 65 2.30 7.45 6.77
C GLY A 65 0.94 7.64 7.39
N GLY A 66 0.69 6.89 8.43
CA GLY A 66 -0.60 6.92 9.09
C GLY A 66 -0.67 5.96 10.26
N PHE A 67 -1.88 5.65 10.63
CA PHE A 67 -2.18 4.74 11.72
C PHE A 67 -2.99 3.57 11.20
N LEU A 68 -2.64 2.38 11.66
CA LEU A 68 -3.47 1.21 11.53
C LEU A 68 -3.84 0.69 12.92
N CYS A 69 -5.09 0.35 13.09
CA CYS A 69 -5.65 -0.13 14.33
C CYS A 69 -6.32 -1.47 14.04
N TRP A 70 -5.81 -2.54 14.65
CA TRP A 70 -6.38 -3.87 14.54
C TRP A 70 -7.13 -4.23 15.81
N GLN A 71 -8.34 -4.68 15.66
CA GLN A 71 -9.06 -5.29 16.78
C GLN A 71 -8.80 -6.79 16.77
N THR A 72 -7.90 -7.22 17.62
CA THR A 72 -7.54 -8.63 17.79
C THR A 72 -8.45 -9.33 18.77
N ASP A 73 -8.32 -10.66 18.87
CA ASP A 73 -9.07 -11.49 19.82
C ASP A 73 -9.02 -10.96 21.26
N ASN A 74 -10.09 -11.22 22.00
CA ASN A 74 -10.28 -10.78 23.39
C ASN A 74 -10.44 -9.26 23.58
N GLY A 75 -10.93 -8.55 22.57
CA GLY A 75 -11.15 -7.09 22.66
C GLY A 75 -9.87 -6.29 22.80
N ARG A 76 -8.73 -6.84 22.42
CA ARG A 76 -7.44 -6.15 22.41
C ARG A 76 -7.26 -5.42 21.09
N GLN A 77 -6.69 -4.26 21.16
CA GLN A 77 -6.34 -3.47 20.01
C GLN A 77 -4.83 -3.53 19.82
N ASN A 78 -4.39 -3.77 18.59
CA ASN A 78 -3.00 -3.69 18.22
C ASN A 78 -2.85 -2.54 17.23
N ASP A 79 -2.37 -1.43 17.73
CA ASP A 79 -2.19 -0.21 16.96
C ASP A 79 -0.76 -0.13 16.43
N ALA A 80 -0.60 0.49 15.29
CA ALA A 80 0.71 0.68 14.69
C ALA A 80 0.77 1.99 13.90
N VAL A 81 1.97 2.54 13.79
CA VAL A 81 2.29 3.58 12.83
C VAL A 81 2.74 2.92 11.54
N GLN A 82 2.07 3.22 10.43
CA GLN A 82 2.48 2.76 9.12
C GLN A 82 3.17 3.87 8.33
N TYR A 83 4.05 3.46 7.42
CA TYR A 83 4.82 4.36 6.58
C TYR A 83 5.14 3.73 5.24
N GLY A 84 5.39 4.56 4.24
CA GLY A 84 5.80 4.09 2.93
C GLY A 84 6.34 5.18 2.02
N VAL A 85 7.17 4.73 1.09
CA VAL A 85 7.69 5.55 -0.02
C VAL A 85 7.54 4.75 -1.30
N LEU A 86 7.05 5.41 -2.33
CA LEU A 86 6.96 4.87 -3.68
C LEU A 86 7.76 5.76 -4.63
N VAL A 87 8.59 5.15 -5.46
CA VAL A 87 9.24 5.80 -6.60
C VAL A 87 8.81 5.07 -7.86
N GLY A 88 8.23 5.80 -8.80
CA GLY A 88 7.78 5.29 -10.08
C GLY A 88 8.49 5.97 -11.25
N LEU A 89 8.75 5.21 -12.31
CA LEU A 89 9.25 5.69 -13.58
C LEU A 89 8.34 5.16 -14.69
N ARG A 90 7.86 6.06 -15.55
CA ARG A 90 7.10 5.71 -16.74
C ARG A 90 7.82 6.23 -17.99
N LEU A 91 8.01 5.33 -18.96
CA LEU A 91 8.62 5.57 -20.26
C LEU A 91 7.66 5.10 -21.35
N GLY A 92 6.90 6.03 -21.92
CA GLY A 92 5.84 5.67 -22.86
C GLY A 92 4.82 4.70 -22.25
N ASN A 93 4.74 3.52 -22.82
CA ASN A 93 3.82 2.45 -22.39
C ASN A 93 4.36 1.57 -21.25
N PHE A 94 5.64 1.69 -20.94
CA PHE A 94 6.29 0.91 -19.89
C PHE A 94 6.34 1.70 -18.59
N SER A 95 6.07 1.02 -17.47
CA SER A 95 6.28 1.60 -16.14
C SER A 95 6.90 0.59 -15.18
N ILE A 96 7.75 1.13 -14.30
CA ILE A 96 8.33 0.43 -13.17
C ILE A 96 8.10 1.26 -11.91
N SER A 97 7.77 0.63 -10.82
CA SER A 97 7.72 1.31 -9.52
C SER A 97 8.27 0.43 -8.42
N GLU A 98 8.95 1.09 -7.48
CA GLU A 98 9.44 0.51 -6.24
C GLU A 98 8.67 1.12 -5.07
N THR A 99 8.18 0.26 -4.19
CA THR A 99 7.51 0.68 -2.96
C THR A 99 8.20 0.04 -1.78
N LEU A 100 8.75 0.85 -0.89
CA LEU A 100 9.18 0.43 0.43
C LEU A 100 8.08 0.82 1.41
N GLY A 101 7.58 -0.13 2.17
CA GLY A 101 6.52 0.16 3.15
C GLY A 101 6.52 -0.85 4.28
N GLY A 102 5.98 -0.40 5.39
CA GLY A 102 5.88 -1.21 6.59
C GLY A 102 5.09 -0.51 7.67
N TYR A 103 5.05 -1.13 8.83
CA TYR A 103 4.52 -0.51 10.03
C TYR A 103 5.34 -0.90 11.26
N SER A 104 5.23 -0.09 12.31
CA SER A 104 5.79 -0.36 13.63
C SER A 104 4.63 -0.49 14.62
N GLY A 105 4.37 -1.70 15.08
CA GLY A 105 3.31 -1.99 16.05
C GLY A 105 3.70 -1.52 17.45
N TRP A 106 2.71 -1.08 18.22
CA TRP A 106 2.89 -0.84 19.65
C TRP A 106 2.71 -2.14 20.43
N GLU A 107 3.50 -2.28 21.48
CA GLU A 107 3.51 -3.45 22.30
C GLU A 107 2.14 -3.70 22.96
N SER A 108 1.50 -4.80 22.63
CA SER A 108 0.33 -5.27 23.34
C SER A 108 0.68 -6.49 24.16
N ASN A 109 0.89 -6.33 25.47
CA ASN A 109 0.94 -7.41 26.48
C ASN A 109 1.78 -8.64 26.12
N SER A 110 3.09 -8.43 25.97
CA SER A 110 4.12 -9.44 25.67
C SER A 110 4.08 -10.69 26.56
N LYS A 111 3.59 -10.57 27.80
CA LYS A 111 3.58 -11.67 28.77
C LYS A 111 2.70 -12.87 28.38
N LYS A 112 1.68 -12.66 27.55
CA LYS A 112 0.79 -13.74 27.14
C LYS A 112 1.17 -14.40 25.81
N TYR A 113 1.83 -13.66 24.93
CA TYR A 113 2.14 -14.11 23.56
C TYR A 113 3.65 -14.27 23.28
N GLY A 114 4.48 -14.19 24.30
CA GLY A 114 5.93 -14.37 24.19
C GLY A 114 6.61 -13.25 23.38
N HIS A 115 7.50 -13.64 22.49
CA HIS A 115 8.32 -12.75 21.66
C HIS A 115 7.59 -12.05 20.50
N LEU A 116 6.27 -12.17 20.42
CA LEU A 116 5.45 -11.52 19.40
C LEU A 116 4.90 -10.15 19.83
N ALA A 117 5.49 -9.56 20.85
CA ALA A 117 5.02 -8.32 21.46
C ALA A 117 5.11 -7.11 20.55
N HIS A 118 6.06 -7.08 19.65
CA HIS A 118 6.34 -5.95 18.78
C HIS A 118 6.66 -6.47 17.38
N ASP A 119 5.80 -6.19 16.41
CA ASP A 119 6.06 -6.52 15.03
C ASP A 119 6.35 -5.25 14.21
N CYS A 120 7.40 -5.34 13.41
CA CYS A 120 7.83 -4.28 12.51
C CYS A 120 8.01 -4.82 11.09
N PRO A 121 6.94 -5.29 10.46
CA PRO A 121 7.06 -5.82 9.11
C PRO A 121 7.40 -4.72 8.13
N MET A 122 8.38 -5.00 7.30
CA MET A 122 8.81 -4.14 6.22
C MET A 122 8.98 -4.96 4.95
N SER A 123 8.52 -4.44 3.84
CA SER A 123 8.63 -5.10 2.54
C SER A 123 8.99 -4.14 1.43
N LEU A 124 9.72 -4.66 0.45
CA LEU A 124 9.98 -4.01 -0.83
C LEU A 124 9.08 -4.63 -1.89
N LYS A 125 8.43 -3.78 -2.67
CA LYS A 125 7.54 -4.19 -3.74
C LYS A 125 7.95 -3.53 -5.05
N THR A 126 8.36 -4.36 -6.01
CA THR A 126 8.63 -3.97 -7.38
C THR A 126 7.42 -4.26 -8.24
N LYS A 127 6.89 -3.28 -8.94
CA LYS A 127 5.84 -3.48 -9.95
C LYS A 127 6.37 -3.06 -11.31
N LEU A 128 6.17 -3.94 -12.30
CA LEU A 128 6.41 -3.69 -13.72
C LEU A 128 5.06 -3.72 -14.42
N SER A 129 4.80 -2.80 -15.34
CA SER A 129 3.62 -2.89 -16.19
C SER A 129 3.91 -2.34 -17.59
N TYR A 130 3.16 -2.88 -18.55
CA TYR A 130 3.18 -2.48 -19.94
C TYR A 130 1.74 -2.34 -20.46
N VAL A 131 1.44 -1.19 -21.06
CA VAL A 131 0.12 -0.85 -21.58
C VAL A 131 0.11 -1.00 -23.10
N ILE A 132 -0.84 -1.77 -23.63
CA ILE A 132 -1.08 -1.95 -25.07
C ILE A 132 -2.55 -1.62 -25.34
N SER A 133 -2.84 -0.47 -25.90
CA SER A 133 -4.22 0.00 -26.08
C SER A 133 -4.96 -0.01 -24.73
N ASN A 134 -6.01 -0.78 -24.60
CA ASN A 134 -6.82 -0.89 -23.37
C ASN A 134 -6.35 -2.01 -22.42
N TRP A 135 -5.28 -2.72 -22.76
CA TRP A 135 -4.72 -3.79 -21.94
C TRP A 135 -3.52 -3.33 -21.14
N GLU A 136 -3.47 -3.68 -19.87
CA GLU A 136 -2.28 -3.57 -19.03
C GLU A 136 -1.84 -4.97 -18.63
N ILE A 137 -0.60 -5.34 -18.95
CA ILE A 137 0.05 -6.55 -18.48
C ILE A 137 1.03 -6.15 -17.40
N GLY A 138 0.95 -6.77 -16.23
CA GLY A 138 1.78 -6.42 -15.10
C GLY A 138 2.34 -7.61 -14.35
N ALA A 139 3.50 -7.40 -13.75
CA ALA A 139 4.11 -8.30 -12.77
C ALA A 139 4.47 -7.52 -11.52
N MET A 140 4.30 -8.14 -10.37
CA MET A 140 4.65 -7.57 -9.07
C MET A 140 5.40 -8.61 -8.26
N LEU A 141 6.59 -8.23 -7.80
CA LEU A 141 7.38 -8.97 -6.82
C LEU A 141 7.33 -8.22 -5.50
N GLN A 142 6.93 -8.87 -4.43
CA GLN A 142 7.01 -8.35 -3.07
C GLN A 142 7.93 -9.23 -2.25
N HIS A 143 8.93 -8.65 -1.61
CA HIS A 143 9.90 -9.34 -0.77
C HIS A 143 9.91 -8.71 0.62
N GLY A 144 9.84 -9.56 1.64
CA GLY A 144 9.95 -9.14 3.03
C GLY A 144 11.39 -8.83 3.42
N LEU A 145 11.58 -7.69 4.09
CA LEU A 145 12.87 -7.24 4.59
C LEU A 145 13.01 -7.46 6.10
N SER A 146 11.93 -7.32 6.84
CA SER A 146 11.86 -7.52 8.28
C SER A 146 10.46 -8.00 8.65
N ASP A 147 10.33 -8.94 9.58
CA ASP A 147 9.09 -9.48 10.13
C ASP A 147 8.00 -9.86 9.10
N TYR A 148 8.41 -10.02 7.86
CA TYR A 148 7.57 -10.41 6.73
C TYR A 148 8.28 -11.55 5.97
N PRO A 149 8.05 -12.81 6.34
CA PRO A 149 8.85 -13.96 5.88
C PRO A 149 8.51 -14.41 4.45
N TYR A 150 7.72 -13.65 3.72
CA TYR A 150 7.21 -14.07 2.42
C TYR A 150 7.85 -13.32 1.26
N THR A 151 8.04 -14.05 0.16
CA THR A 151 8.26 -13.49 -1.17
C THR A 151 7.07 -13.87 -2.03
N GLN A 152 6.41 -12.90 -2.63
CA GLN A 152 5.23 -13.09 -3.47
C GLN A 152 5.50 -12.58 -4.88
N LEU A 153 5.17 -13.39 -5.87
CA LEU A 153 5.11 -12.99 -7.28
C LEU A 153 3.65 -12.99 -7.73
N ARG A 154 3.19 -11.89 -8.29
CA ARG A 154 1.86 -11.78 -8.90
C ARG A 154 2.01 -11.35 -10.34
N ILE A 155 1.30 -11.99 -11.24
CA ILE A 155 1.20 -11.63 -12.66
C ILE A 155 -0.27 -11.36 -12.91
N GLY A 156 -0.59 -10.28 -13.61
CA GLY A 156 -1.95 -9.88 -13.90
C GLY A 156 -2.10 -9.23 -15.25
N ILE A 157 -3.30 -9.33 -15.77
CA ILE A 157 -3.74 -8.66 -16.99
C ILE A 157 -5.01 -7.90 -16.63
N SER A 158 -5.05 -6.61 -16.96
CA SER A 158 -6.21 -5.74 -16.78
C SER A 158 -6.69 -5.24 -18.14
N TYR A 159 -7.99 -5.07 -18.27
CA TYR A 159 -8.61 -4.45 -19.43
C TYR A 159 -9.44 -3.25 -18.98
N SER A 160 -9.19 -2.09 -19.55
CA SER A 160 -9.92 -0.87 -19.26
C SER A 160 -11.06 -0.70 -20.26
N ILE A 161 -12.29 -0.56 -19.76
CA ILE A 161 -13.49 -0.26 -20.55
C ILE A 161 -13.87 1.18 -20.28
N ASP A 162 -13.86 2.01 -21.31
CA ASP A 162 -14.37 3.36 -21.22
C ASP A 162 -15.88 3.35 -21.49
N ILE A 163 -16.69 3.48 -20.40
CA ILE A 163 -18.15 3.39 -20.48
C ILE A 163 -18.78 4.77 -20.76
N LEU A 164 -18.02 5.83 -20.57
CA LEU A 164 -18.48 7.20 -20.72
C LEU A 164 -17.75 7.89 -21.88
N ASN A 165 -18.10 7.56 -23.11
CA ASN A 165 -17.85 8.46 -24.24
C ASN A 165 -18.66 9.74 -23.99
N ARG A 166 -18.07 10.74 -23.38
CA ARG A 166 -18.59 12.10 -23.44
C ARG A 166 -18.14 12.66 -24.78
N GLU A 167 -19.10 12.72 -25.71
CA GLU A 167 -19.02 13.58 -26.89
C GLU A 167 -18.83 15.03 -26.47
#